data_0bc7b8a10a55b171660af5b10c019177
#
_entry.id   0bc7b8a10a55b171660af5b10c019177
#
_cell.length_a   1.000
_cell.length_b   1.000
_cell.length_c   1.000
_cell.angle_alpha   90.00
_cell.angle_beta   90.00
_cell.angle_gamma   90.00
#
_symmetry.space_group_name_H-M   'P 1'
#
loop_
_entity.id
_entity.type
_entity.pdbx_description
1 polymer ?
#
loop_
_entity_poly.entity_id
_entity_poly.type
_entity_poly.pdbx_seq_one_letter_code
_entity_poly.pdbx_strand_id
1 'polypeptide(L)'
;MVQLKINTQIKEYPDDITWQVIADEYQSGYSDEILLVQVNGKLQELQEKIREGEVQFITARQKPGISAYQRSATLLMLKAFYAVAGPENVEKVIVDFSIGKGFFVEARGSFTLNQELLDQVKAKMQEYVDQEIPVSYTHLR
;
A
#
# COMPACT_ATOMS: atom_id res chain seq x y z
N MET A 1 -6.71 9.30 26.37
CA MET A 1 -7.61 9.58 25.22
C MET A 1 -6.92 10.57 24.27
N VAL A 2 -7.03 10.31 23.00
CA VAL A 2 -6.47 11.17 21.94
C VAL A 2 -7.60 11.98 21.33
N GLN A 3 -7.42 13.29 21.23
CA GLN A 3 -8.39 14.18 20.59
C GLN A 3 -8.05 14.35 19.12
N LEU A 4 -9.02 14.09 18.26
CA LEU A 4 -8.88 14.25 16.83
C LEU A 4 -9.92 15.26 16.32
N LYS A 5 -9.46 16.20 15.48
CA LYS A 5 -10.34 17.11 14.76
C LYS A 5 -10.60 16.53 13.37
N ILE A 6 -11.80 16.03 13.16
CA ILE A 6 -12.21 15.41 11.89
C ILE A 6 -13.45 16.14 11.38
N ASN A 7 -13.37 16.71 10.17
CA ASN A 7 -14.51 17.42 9.55
C ASN A 7 -15.09 18.49 10.46
N THR A 8 -14.25 19.32 11.07
CA THR A 8 -14.62 20.40 11.99
C THR A 8 -15.18 19.94 13.35
N GLN A 9 -15.26 18.65 13.60
CA GLN A 9 -15.70 18.09 14.87
C GLN A 9 -14.52 17.52 15.65
N ILE A 10 -14.56 17.69 16.97
CA ILE A 10 -13.54 17.11 17.85
C ILE A 10 -14.11 15.86 18.49
N LYS A 11 -13.39 14.75 18.33
CA LYS A 11 -13.75 13.46 18.93
C LYS A 11 -12.57 12.90 19.71
N GLU A 12 -12.88 12.13 20.73
CA GLU A 12 -11.87 11.45 21.56
C GLU A 12 -11.87 9.96 21.25
N TYR A 13 -10.66 9.38 21.20
CA TYR A 13 -10.46 7.96 20.92
C TYR A 13 -9.42 7.37 21.87
N PRO A 14 -9.46 6.04 22.13
CA PRO A 14 -8.43 5.38 22.93
C PRO A 14 -7.04 5.53 22.31
N ASP A 15 -5.99 5.55 23.14
CA ASP A 15 -4.61 5.82 22.71
C ASP A 15 -3.98 4.69 21.88
N ASP A 16 -4.49 3.48 21.98
CA ASP A 16 -3.86 2.28 21.43
C ASP A 16 -4.49 1.76 20.14
N ILE A 17 -5.37 2.53 19.51
CA ILE A 17 -5.96 2.17 18.22
C ILE A 17 -5.16 2.72 17.06
N THR A 18 -5.37 2.13 15.88
CA THR A 18 -4.71 2.56 14.63
C THR A 18 -5.61 3.48 13.81
N TRP A 19 -5.00 4.17 12.85
CA TRP A 19 -5.75 4.98 11.88
C TRP A 19 -6.73 4.14 11.06
N GLN A 20 -6.46 2.86 10.88
CA GLN A 20 -7.36 1.96 10.14
C GLN A 20 -8.75 1.91 10.77
N VAL A 21 -8.82 1.87 12.10
CA VAL A 21 -10.10 1.84 12.82
C VAL A 21 -10.91 3.10 12.53
N ILE A 22 -10.25 4.26 12.53
CA ILE A 22 -10.90 5.54 12.26
C ILE A 22 -11.28 5.66 10.78
N ALA A 23 -10.40 5.22 9.87
CA ALA A 23 -10.70 5.20 8.44
C ALA A 23 -11.93 4.34 8.14
N ASP A 24 -12.06 3.19 8.77
CA ASP A 24 -13.21 2.30 8.60
C ASP A 24 -14.51 2.98 9.06
N GLU A 25 -14.45 3.75 10.14
CA GLU A 25 -15.60 4.52 10.64
C GLU A 25 -16.08 5.56 9.62
N TYR A 26 -15.15 6.21 8.92
CA TYR A 26 -15.48 7.28 7.96
C TYR A 26 -15.53 6.82 6.50
N GLN A 27 -15.23 5.56 6.23
CA GLN A 27 -15.14 5.05 4.84
C GLN A 27 -16.44 5.24 4.04
N SER A 28 -17.59 5.13 4.70
CA SER A 28 -18.89 5.26 4.02
C SER A 28 -19.13 6.65 3.43
N GLY A 29 -18.43 7.67 3.90
CA GLY A 29 -18.51 9.04 3.36
C GLY A 29 -17.64 9.27 2.13
N TYR A 30 -16.88 8.27 1.69
CA TYR A 30 -15.94 8.37 0.56
C TYR A 30 -16.28 7.34 -0.50
N SER A 31 -16.24 7.75 -1.77
CA SER A 31 -16.49 6.84 -2.90
C SER A 31 -15.30 5.91 -3.18
N ASP A 32 -14.09 6.32 -2.80
CA ASP A 32 -12.87 5.54 -2.97
C ASP A 32 -12.34 5.10 -1.61
N GLU A 33 -11.55 4.04 -1.60
CA GLU A 33 -10.95 3.55 -0.37
C GLU A 33 -9.98 4.57 0.23
N ILE A 34 -10.06 4.78 1.55
CA ILE A 34 -9.11 5.62 2.28
C ILE A 34 -7.80 4.83 2.40
N LEU A 35 -6.71 5.42 1.90
CA LEU A 35 -5.40 4.76 1.84
C LEU A 35 -4.40 5.28 2.88
N LEU A 36 -4.51 6.56 3.22
CA LEU A 36 -3.61 7.24 4.15
C LEU A 36 -4.40 8.26 4.96
N VAL A 37 -3.81 8.74 6.03
CA VAL A 37 -4.28 9.92 6.75
C VAL A 37 -3.21 11.00 6.75
N GLN A 38 -3.65 12.25 6.78
CA GLN A 38 -2.78 13.40 6.97
C GLN A 38 -3.11 14.03 8.32
N VAL A 39 -2.14 14.06 9.20
CA VAL A 39 -2.31 14.58 10.57
C VAL A 39 -1.44 15.81 10.71
N ASN A 40 -2.05 16.97 10.92
CA ASN A 40 -1.35 18.26 10.98
C ASN A 40 -0.40 18.47 9.80
N GLY A 41 -0.84 18.08 8.60
CA GLY A 41 -0.05 18.22 7.38
C GLY A 41 0.96 17.10 7.09
N LYS A 42 1.10 16.12 7.98
CA LYS A 42 2.02 15.00 7.79
C LYS A 42 1.26 13.73 7.42
N LEU A 43 1.75 13.03 6.38
CA LEU A 43 1.17 11.75 5.96
C LEU A 43 1.52 10.64 6.94
N GLN A 44 0.54 9.80 7.26
CA GLN A 44 0.72 8.63 8.10
C GLN A 44 0.00 7.42 7.50
N GLU A 45 0.56 6.24 7.72
CA GLU A 45 -0.03 5.00 7.25
C GLU A 45 -1.16 4.56 8.18
N LEU A 46 -2.12 3.81 7.63
CA LEU A 46 -3.28 3.35 8.39
C LEU A 46 -2.93 2.37 9.52
N GLN A 47 -1.79 1.69 9.41
CA GLN A 47 -1.33 0.76 10.45
C GLN A 47 -0.69 1.46 11.64
N GLU A 48 -0.34 2.74 11.52
CA GLU A 48 0.23 3.49 12.62
C GLU A 48 -0.82 3.82 13.69
N LYS A 49 -0.38 3.96 14.92
CA LYS A 49 -1.26 4.37 16.03
C LYS A 49 -1.64 5.84 15.87
N ILE A 50 -2.85 6.16 16.30
CA ILE A 50 -3.36 7.53 16.20
C ILE A 50 -2.56 8.49 17.07
N ARG A 51 -2.54 9.75 16.62
CA ARG A 51 -1.92 10.87 17.32
C ARG A 51 -2.88 12.05 17.32
N GLU A 52 -2.79 12.88 18.33
CA GLU A 52 -3.60 14.09 18.43
C GLU A 52 -3.32 15.02 17.25
N GLY A 53 -4.36 15.60 16.68
CA GLY A 53 -4.23 16.58 15.62
C GLY A 53 -5.46 16.71 14.74
N GLU A 54 -5.31 17.54 13.71
CA GLU A 54 -6.33 17.73 12.68
C GLU A 54 -6.11 16.68 11.57
N VAL A 55 -7.16 15.90 11.29
CA VAL A 55 -7.09 14.72 10.45
C VAL A 55 -7.78 14.97 9.10
N GLN A 56 -7.10 14.61 8.03
CA GLN A 56 -7.68 14.53 6.69
C GLN A 56 -7.43 13.13 6.13
N PHE A 57 -8.45 12.55 5.52
CA PHE A 57 -8.31 11.24 4.87
C PHE A 57 -7.86 11.39 3.43
N ILE A 58 -6.95 10.53 3.00
CA ILE A 58 -6.36 10.54 1.67
C ILE A 58 -6.81 9.28 0.91
N THR A 59 -7.42 9.48 -0.25
CA THR A 59 -7.88 8.39 -1.13
C THR A 59 -7.01 8.31 -2.38
N ALA A 60 -7.27 7.32 -3.23
CA ALA A 60 -6.57 7.15 -4.51
C ALA A 60 -6.81 8.27 -5.51
N ARG A 61 -7.77 9.16 -5.26
CA ARG A 61 -8.01 10.34 -6.12
C ARG A 61 -7.00 11.44 -5.90
N GLN A 62 -6.36 11.46 -4.75
CA GLN A 62 -5.37 12.48 -4.38
C GLN A 62 -3.97 11.97 -4.69
N LYS A 63 -3.09 12.87 -5.11
CA LYS A 63 -1.74 12.51 -5.53
C LYS A 63 -0.95 11.67 -4.52
N PRO A 64 -0.94 12.00 -3.21
CA PRO A 64 -0.26 11.15 -2.23
C PRO A 64 -0.86 9.74 -2.13
N GLY A 65 -2.19 9.60 -2.28
CA GLY A 65 -2.86 8.31 -2.26
C GLY A 65 -2.52 7.48 -3.49
N ILE A 66 -2.47 8.09 -4.67
CA ILE A 66 -2.06 7.41 -5.91
C ILE A 66 -0.63 6.88 -5.77
N SER A 67 0.29 7.70 -5.27
CA SER A 67 1.68 7.30 -5.09
C SER A 67 1.81 6.15 -4.09
N ALA A 68 1.07 6.19 -2.99
CA ALA A 68 1.06 5.11 -2.00
C ALA A 68 0.51 3.81 -2.60
N TYR A 69 -0.57 3.88 -3.36
CA TYR A 69 -1.15 2.73 -4.04
C TYR A 69 -0.15 2.10 -5.00
N GLN A 70 0.51 2.92 -5.83
CA GLN A 70 1.51 2.45 -6.78
C GLN A 70 2.68 1.75 -6.10
N ARG A 71 3.19 2.33 -5.00
CA ARG A 71 4.28 1.71 -4.22
C ARG A 71 3.84 0.37 -3.62
N SER A 72 2.66 0.31 -3.04
CA SER A 72 2.12 -0.92 -2.45
C SER A 72 1.93 -2.00 -3.51
N ALA A 73 1.40 -1.64 -4.67
CA ALA A 73 1.20 -2.58 -5.77
C ALA A 73 2.55 -3.10 -6.29
N THR A 74 3.56 -2.24 -6.40
CA THR A 74 4.91 -2.63 -6.82
C THR A 74 5.55 -3.58 -5.83
N LEU A 75 5.46 -3.28 -4.53
CA LEU A 75 6.01 -4.16 -3.48
C LEU A 75 5.31 -5.52 -3.47
N LEU A 76 4.01 -5.53 -3.67
CA LEU A 76 3.23 -6.75 -3.77
C LEU A 76 3.67 -7.58 -4.97
N MET A 77 3.85 -6.96 -6.13
CA MET A 77 4.33 -7.61 -7.34
C MET A 77 5.72 -8.20 -7.14
N LEU A 78 6.64 -7.46 -6.52
CA LEU A 78 7.97 -7.95 -6.23
C LEU A 78 7.95 -9.17 -5.30
N LYS A 79 7.15 -9.11 -4.25
CA LYS A 79 6.99 -10.23 -3.32
C LYS A 79 6.47 -11.48 -4.04
N ALA A 80 5.44 -11.31 -4.88
CA ALA A 80 4.87 -12.41 -5.66
C ALA A 80 5.86 -12.96 -6.66
N PHE A 81 6.61 -12.10 -7.33
CA PHE A 81 7.61 -12.51 -8.32
C PHE A 81 8.71 -13.36 -7.68
N TYR A 82 9.25 -12.93 -6.55
CA TYR A 82 10.26 -13.70 -5.82
C TYR A 82 9.71 -15.04 -5.34
N ALA A 83 8.46 -15.08 -4.91
CA ALA A 83 7.82 -16.32 -4.45
C ALA A 83 7.61 -17.33 -5.58
N VAL A 84 7.24 -16.86 -6.76
CA VAL A 84 6.96 -17.72 -7.93
C VAL A 84 8.25 -18.19 -8.60
N ALA A 85 9.19 -17.27 -8.84
CA ALA A 85 10.45 -17.58 -9.51
C ALA A 85 11.47 -18.28 -8.59
N GLY A 86 11.33 -18.10 -7.28
CA GLY A 86 12.29 -18.56 -6.27
C GLY A 86 13.36 -17.50 -6.00
N PRO A 87 13.55 -17.08 -4.73
CA PRO A 87 14.52 -16.01 -4.41
C PRO A 87 15.93 -16.28 -4.92
N GLU A 88 16.36 -17.55 -4.91
CA GLU A 88 17.68 -17.96 -5.38
C GLU A 88 17.85 -17.82 -6.92
N ASN A 89 16.74 -17.75 -7.66
CA ASN A 89 16.77 -17.65 -9.11
C ASN A 89 16.68 -16.20 -9.61
N VAL A 90 16.32 -15.27 -8.73
CA VAL A 90 16.14 -13.86 -9.09
C VAL A 90 17.41 -13.09 -8.74
N GLU A 91 18.08 -12.58 -9.77
CA GLU A 91 19.27 -11.74 -9.59
C GLU A 91 18.87 -10.29 -9.30
N LYS A 92 17.97 -9.75 -10.12
CA LYS A 92 17.59 -8.34 -10.03
C LYS A 92 16.23 -8.10 -10.67
N VAL A 93 15.44 -7.23 -10.06
CA VAL A 93 14.21 -6.69 -10.65
C VAL A 93 14.27 -5.17 -10.57
N ILE A 94 14.12 -4.51 -11.71
CA ILE A 94 14.11 -3.05 -11.82
C ILE A 94 12.73 -2.62 -12.25
N VAL A 95 12.15 -1.66 -11.51
CA VAL A 95 10.85 -1.07 -11.83
C VAL A 95 11.06 0.41 -12.14
N ASP A 96 10.67 0.83 -13.34
CA ASP A 96 10.74 2.22 -13.77
C ASP A 96 9.34 2.80 -13.86
N PHE A 97 9.09 3.87 -13.13
CA PHE A 97 7.78 4.51 -13.04
C PHE A 97 7.58 5.64 -14.07
N SER A 98 8.57 5.92 -14.89
CA SER A 98 8.59 7.12 -15.74
C SER A 98 7.98 6.94 -17.13
N ILE A 99 7.45 5.76 -17.45
CA ILE A 99 6.97 5.45 -18.80
C ILE A 99 5.45 5.51 -18.90
N GLY A 100 4.93 6.66 -19.32
CA GLY A 100 3.50 6.86 -19.62
C GLY A 100 2.58 6.50 -18.47
N LYS A 101 1.51 5.75 -18.76
CA LYS A 101 0.54 5.29 -17.77
C LYS A 101 0.88 3.93 -17.15
N GLY A 102 1.94 3.29 -17.61
CA GLY A 102 2.36 1.99 -17.12
C GLY A 102 3.73 2.04 -16.48
N PHE A 103 4.17 0.88 -16.02
CA PHE A 103 5.51 0.70 -15.46
C PHE A 103 6.31 -0.20 -16.38
N PHE A 104 7.57 0.13 -16.55
CA PHE A 104 8.52 -0.75 -17.19
C PHE A 104 9.18 -1.60 -16.10
N VAL A 105 9.15 -2.92 -16.28
CA VAL A 105 9.76 -3.86 -15.34
C VAL A 105 10.80 -4.69 -16.10
N GLU A 106 12.03 -4.68 -15.61
CA GLU A 106 13.10 -5.52 -16.10
C GLU A 106 13.48 -6.51 -15.02
N ALA A 107 13.46 -7.80 -15.35
CA ALA A 107 13.81 -8.86 -14.42
C ALA A 107 14.94 -9.72 -14.98
N ARG A 108 15.94 -10.00 -14.16
CA ARG A 108 17.10 -10.82 -14.51
C ARG A 108 17.27 -11.96 -13.51
N GLY A 109 17.64 -13.12 -14.03
CA GLY A 109 17.88 -14.28 -13.19
C GLY A 109 17.79 -15.59 -13.98
N SER A 110 17.80 -16.70 -13.23
CA SER A 110 17.73 -18.05 -13.78
C SER A 110 16.28 -18.50 -13.96
N PHE A 111 15.53 -17.77 -14.77
CA PHE A 111 14.13 -18.07 -15.08
C PHE A 111 13.81 -17.60 -16.50
N THR A 112 12.74 -18.12 -17.06
CA THR A 112 12.23 -17.68 -18.38
C THR A 112 11.05 -16.74 -18.16
N LEU A 113 11.18 -15.51 -18.63
CA LEU A 113 10.10 -14.53 -18.57
C LEU A 113 9.15 -14.77 -19.74
N ASN A 114 7.98 -15.33 -19.44
CA ASN A 114 6.96 -15.64 -20.44
C ASN A 114 5.57 -15.37 -19.84
N GLN A 115 4.53 -15.56 -20.65
CA GLN A 115 3.15 -15.31 -20.18
C GLN A 115 2.75 -16.23 -19.03
N GLU A 116 3.20 -17.47 -19.02
CA GLU A 116 2.92 -18.41 -17.95
C GLU A 116 3.46 -17.91 -16.60
N LEU A 117 4.71 -17.42 -16.58
CA LEU A 117 5.31 -16.87 -15.38
C LEU A 117 4.54 -15.63 -14.90
N LEU A 118 4.16 -14.74 -15.81
CA LEU A 118 3.38 -13.55 -15.48
C LEU A 118 2.01 -13.91 -14.91
N ASP A 119 1.35 -14.92 -15.45
CA ASP A 119 0.06 -15.40 -14.96
C ASP A 119 0.20 -15.97 -13.55
N GLN A 120 1.28 -16.69 -13.27
CA GLN A 120 1.58 -17.21 -11.94
C GLN A 120 1.84 -16.10 -10.94
N VAL A 121 2.58 -15.06 -11.33
CA VAL A 121 2.84 -13.88 -10.49
C VAL A 121 1.53 -13.16 -10.18
N LYS A 122 0.69 -12.97 -11.19
CA LYS A 122 -0.62 -12.34 -11.01
C LYS A 122 -1.50 -13.13 -10.04
N ALA A 123 -1.55 -14.45 -10.17
CA ALA A 123 -2.30 -15.31 -9.27
C ALA A 123 -1.77 -15.23 -7.83
N LYS A 124 -0.45 -15.17 -7.67
CA LYS A 124 0.18 -15.03 -6.35
C LYS A 124 -0.12 -13.68 -5.71
N MET A 125 -0.12 -12.61 -6.51
CA MET A 125 -0.53 -11.29 -6.04
C MET A 125 -1.96 -11.31 -5.51
N GLN A 126 -2.87 -11.94 -6.24
CA GLN A 126 -4.27 -12.06 -5.82
C GLN A 126 -4.39 -12.87 -4.53
N GLU A 127 -3.63 -13.95 -4.40
CA GLU A 127 -3.58 -14.74 -3.17
C GLU A 127 -3.16 -13.90 -1.97
N TYR A 128 -2.14 -13.05 -2.12
CA TYR A 128 -1.67 -12.18 -1.05
C TYR A 128 -2.71 -11.11 -0.69
N VAL A 129 -3.41 -10.56 -1.68
CA VAL A 129 -4.49 -9.61 -1.43
C VAL A 129 -5.62 -10.26 -0.63
N ASP A 130 -6.01 -11.48 -1.01
CA ASP A 130 -7.06 -12.23 -0.33
C ASP A 130 -6.69 -12.57 1.12
N GLN A 131 -5.41 -12.77 1.40
CA GLN A 131 -4.88 -13.03 2.74
C GLN A 131 -4.62 -11.75 3.55
N GLU A 132 -4.80 -10.58 2.95
CA GLU A 132 -4.56 -9.28 3.59
C GLU A 132 -3.14 -9.15 4.17
N ILE A 133 -2.13 -9.68 3.45
CA ILE A 133 -0.74 -9.65 3.90
C ILE A 133 -0.21 -8.22 3.86
N PRO A 134 0.33 -7.69 4.98
CA PRO A 134 0.97 -6.37 4.96
C PRO A 134 2.26 -6.40 4.15
N VAL A 135 2.48 -5.38 3.34
CA VAL A 135 3.65 -5.25 2.48
C VAL A 135 4.44 -4.00 2.87
N SER A 136 5.72 -4.17 3.14
CA SER A 136 6.61 -3.05 3.48
C SER A 136 8.00 -3.28 2.90
N TYR A 137 8.79 -2.21 2.82
CA TYR A 137 10.17 -2.29 2.33
C TYR A 137 11.03 -3.27 3.12
N THR A 138 10.75 -3.43 4.40
CA THR A 138 11.53 -4.33 5.25
C THR A 138 11.37 -5.81 4.88
N HIS A 139 10.28 -6.17 4.21
CA HIS A 139 10.03 -7.54 3.77
C HIS A 139 10.77 -7.94 2.50
N LEU A 140 11.37 -6.98 1.79
CA LEU A 140 11.99 -7.19 0.49
C LEU A 140 13.52 -7.15 0.52
N ARG A 141 14.08 -7.00 1.69
CA ARG A 141 15.55 -7.00 1.87
C ARG A 141 16.07 -8.40 2.05
#